data_fe15085486d79962b9f157d5bb141ac2
#
_entry.id   fe15085486d79962b9f157d5bb141ac2
#
_cell.length_a   1.000
_cell.length_b   1.000
_cell.length_c   1.000
_cell.angle_alpha   90.00
_cell.angle_beta   90.00
_cell.angle_gamma   90.00
#
_symmetry.space_group_name_H-M   'P 1'
#
loop_
_entity.id
_entity.type
_entity.pdbx_description
1 polymer ?
#
loop_
_entity_poly.entity_id
_entity_poly.type
_entity_poly.pdbx_seq_one_letter_code
_entity_poly.pdbx_strand_id
1 'polypeptide(L)'
;MKENNTLPSFIFESSWEVCNKVGGIYTVLSTRAKTMQDALKDKVVFIGPDFWAGKENPLFIEEKKLWTKWVSKAKEEGLSIRVGRWNIPGEPLVVLVDFNPFFAIRDELYTQAWNDYQVDSLHGYGDYDEANMFSYAAGRVVESFYKEFLNNADDVVYQAHEWMTCLGALYVQKSVPQIATIFTTHATSIGRSIAGNGKPLYDYLW
;
A
#
# COMPACT_ATOMS: atom_id res chain seq x y z
N MET A 1 23.83 8.15 -26.92
CA MET A 1 22.53 8.44 -26.29
C MET A 1 22.74 8.25 -24.79
N LYS A 2 22.56 9.30 -23.99
CA LYS A 2 22.51 9.12 -22.53
C LYS A 2 21.22 8.35 -22.27
N GLU A 3 21.28 7.14 -21.73
CA GLU A 3 20.13 6.47 -21.15
C GLU A 3 19.59 7.42 -20.06
N ASN A 4 18.46 8.06 -20.34
CA ASN A 4 17.67 8.73 -19.33
C ASN A 4 17.09 7.63 -18.44
N ASN A 5 17.87 7.18 -17.47
CA ASN A 5 17.40 6.25 -16.45
C ASN A 5 16.51 7.06 -15.50
N THR A 6 15.26 7.25 -15.89
CA THR A 6 14.26 7.97 -15.11
C THR A 6 13.70 7.06 -14.02
N LEU A 7 14.53 6.80 -13.00
CA LEU A 7 14.01 6.22 -11.77
C LEU A 7 13.14 7.27 -11.05
N PRO A 8 12.00 6.88 -10.47
CA PRO A 8 11.19 7.80 -9.69
C PRO A 8 11.97 8.34 -8.49
N SER A 9 11.65 9.56 -8.09
CA SER A 9 12.26 10.22 -6.92
C SER A 9 11.87 9.53 -5.62
N PHE A 10 10.63 8.97 -5.58
CA PHE A 10 10.10 8.31 -4.40
C PHE A 10 9.07 7.24 -4.77
N ILE A 11 9.04 6.14 -4.01
CA ILE A 11 8.08 5.05 -4.22
C ILE A 11 7.39 4.71 -2.90
N PHE A 12 6.07 4.62 -2.94
CA PHE A 12 5.27 3.96 -1.91
C PHE A 12 4.77 2.63 -2.42
N GLU A 13 4.84 1.59 -1.59
CA GLU A 13 4.26 0.29 -1.89
C GLU A 13 3.34 -0.16 -0.76
N SER A 14 2.07 -0.35 -1.03
CA SER A 14 1.13 -0.87 -0.04
C SER A 14 0.77 -2.32 -0.31
N SER A 15 0.76 -3.12 0.76
CA SER A 15 0.31 -4.50 0.73
C SER A 15 -0.15 -4.96 2.11
N TRP A 16 -1.17 -5.80 2.13
CA TRP A 16 -1.61 -6.51 3.32
C TRP A 16 -0.51 -7.36 3.97
N GLU A 17 0.49 -7.76 3.17
CA GLU A 17 1.57 -8.64 3.59
C GLU A 17 2.87 -7.91 3.98
N VAL A 18 2.87 -6.59 4.06
CA VAL A 18 4.02 -5.84 4.61
C VAL A 18 4.10 -6.05 6.12
N CYS A 19 5.24 -6.56 6.61
CA CYS A 19 5.43 -6.99 8.00
C CYS A 19 4.38 -7.99 8.50
N ASN A 20 3.68 -8.67 7.59
CA ASN A 20 2.62 -9.63 7.86
C ASN A 20 2.76 -10.81 6.90
N LYS A 21 3.35 -11.91 7.37
CA LYS A 21 3.64 -13.08 6.52
C LYS A 21 2.41 -13.98 6.43
N VAL A 22 1.62 -13.81 5.37
CA VAL A 22 0.42 -14.62 5.10
C VAL A 22 0.60 -15.52 3.88
N GLY A 23 1.14 -14.99 2.78
CA GLY A 23 1.17 -15.72 1.52
C GLY A 23 2.33 -15.36 0.59
N GLY A 24 2.09 -15.51 -0.71
CA GLY A 24 3.11 -15.35 -1.75
C GLY A 24 3.50 -13.91 -2.02
N ILE A 25 2.62 -12.95 -1.75
CA ILE A 25 2.91 -11.52 -1.94
C ILE A 25 4.04 -11.08 -0.99
N TYR A 26 4.01 -11.57 0.26
CA TYR A 26 5.13 -11.39 1.19
C TYR A 26 6.47 -11.80 0.56
N THR A 27 6.50 -12.97 -0.08
CA THR A 27 7.72 -13.48 -0.72
C THR A 27 8.16 -12.56 -1.85
N VAL A 28 7.25 -12.14 -2.72
CA VAL A 28 7.55 -11.23 -3.83
C VAL A 28 8.14 -9.92 -3.31
N LEU A 29 7.50 -9.28 -2.34
CA LEU A 29 7.95 -8.00 -1.81
C LEU A 29 9.26 -8.12 -1.03
N SER A 30 9.35 -9.07 -0.12
CA SER A 30 10.52 -9.23 0.75
C SER A 30 11.79 -9.63 0.00
N THR A 31 11.67 -10.44 -1.06
CA THR A 31 12.84 -10.87 -1.85
C THR A 31 13.38 -9.76 -2.76
N ARG A 32 12.53 -8.87 -3.28
CA ARG A 32 12.97 -7.76 -4.13
C ARG A 32 13.37 -6.50 -3.33
N ALA A 33 12.94 -6.39 -2.06
CA ALA A 33 13.14 -5.21 -1.23
C ALA A 33 14.61 -4.76 -1.15
N LYS A 34 15.54 -5.73 -1.01
CA LYS A 34 16.97 -5.42 -1.00
C LYS A 34 17.44 -4.75 -2.30
N THR A 35 17.03 -5.27 -3.44
CA THR A 35 17.42 -4.71 -4.75
C THR A 35 16.86 -3.29 -4.91
N MET A 36 15.64 -3.04 -4.48
CA MET A 36 15.04 -1.71 -4.49
C MET A 36 15.77 -0.75 -3.54
N GLN A 37 16.09 -1.21 -2.33
CA GLN A 37 16.83 -0.44 -1.34
C GLN A 37 18.25 -0.09 -1.85
N ASP A 38 18.92 -1.03 -2.49
CA ASP A 38 20.25 -0.79 -3.07
C ASP A 38 20.20 0.28 -4.19
N ALA A 39 19.13 0.28 -5.00
CA ALA A 39 18.95 1.22 -6.12
C ALA A 39 18.42 2.60 -5.68
N LEU A 40 17.45 2.65 -4.80
CA LEU A 40 16.71 3.86 -4.44
C LEU A 40 16.97 4.33 -3.01
N LYS A 41 17.59 3.49 -2.20
CA LYS A 41 17.86 3.74 -0.77
C LYS A 41 16.54 4.03 -0.02
N ASP A 42 16.57 4.94 0.95
CA ASP A 42 15.42 5.33 1.76
C ASP A 42 14.38 6.19 1.00
N LYS A 43 14.29 6.02 -0.32
CA LYS A 43 13.25 6.59 -1.18
C LYS A 43 12.14 5.59 -1.52
N VAL A 44 12.17 4.41 -0.92
CA VAL A 44 11.11 3.41 -1.00
C VAL A 44 10.52 3.21 0.39
N VAL A 45 9.22 3.40 0.52
CA VAL A 45 8.49 3.21 1.77
C VAL A 45 7.38 2.17 1.55
N PHE A 46 7.45 1.09 2.31
CA PHE A 46 6.40 0.08 2.35
C PHE A 46 5.32 0.47 3.37
N ILE A 47 4.06 0.22 3.05
CA ILE A 47 2.92 0.51 3.92
C ILE A 47 2.16 -0.79 4.18
N GLY A 48 2.01 -1.13 5.45
CA GLY A 48 1.31 -2.34 5.90
C GLY A 48 0.31 -2.08 7.03
N PRO A 49 -0.58 -3.06 7.31
CA PRO A 49 -1.51 -2.98 8.42
C PRO A 49 -0.77 -3.18 9.75
N ASP A 50 -1.16 -2.43 10.77
CA ASP A 50 -0.62 -2.60 12.12
C ASP A 50 -1.44 -3.59 12.95
N PHE A 51 -1.30 -4.89 12.67
CA PHE A 51 -1.92 -5.95 13.49
C PHE A 51 -1.27 -6.14 14.86
N TRP A 52 -0.13 -5.51 15.09
CA TRP A 52 0.68 -5.67 16.29
C TRP A 52 0.69 -4.40 17.15
N ALA A 53 -0.34 -3.55 17.02
CA ALA A 53 -0.42 -2.33 17.83
C ALA A 53 -0.26 -2.64 19.31
N GLY A 54 0.70 -1.97 19.96
CA GLY A 54 1.04 -2.20 21.37
C GLY A 54 1.80 -3.50 21.67
N LYS A 55 2.20 -4.28 20.66
CA LYS A 55 2.98 -5.52 20.79
C LYS A 55 4.22 -5.47 19.88
N GLU A 56 5.18 -6.33 20.21
CA GLU A 56 6.38 -6.51 19.40
C GLU A 56 6.06 -7.34 18.15
N ASN A 57 6.38 -6.80 16.95
CA ASN A 57 6.27 -7.52 15.70
C ASN A 57 7.68 -7.98 15.27
N PRO A 58 7.93 -9.30 15.14
CA PRO A 58 9.27 -9.81 14.80
C PRO A 58 9.73 -9.38 13.39
N LEU A 59 8.82 -8.96 12.54
CA LEU A 59 9.11 -8.47 11.17
C LEU A 59 9.29 -6.95 11.10
N PHE A 60 9.17 -6.22 12.19
CA PHE A 60 9.21 -4.77 12.21
C PHE A 60 10.15 -4.24 13.30
N ILE A 61 11.12 -3.43 12.89
CA ILE A 61 12.05 -2.72 13.78
C ILE A 61 11.57 -1.28 13.88
N GLU A 62 10.93 -0.95 15.01
CA GLU A 62 10.38 0.39 15.22
C GLU A 62 11.48 1.43 15.46
N GLU A 63 11.46 2.52 14.72
CA GLU A 63 12.38 3.66 14.84
C GLU A 63 11.66 4.89 15.42
N LYS A 64 11.51 4.97 16.72
CA LYS A 64 10.77 6.04 17.43
C LYS A 64 11.27 7.46 17.17
N LYS A 65 12.48 7.63 16.63
CA LYS A 65 13.07 8.94 16.28
C LYS A 65 12.87 9.31 14.82
N LEU A 66 12.43 8.35 13.99
CA LEU A 66 12.20 8.57 12.58
C LEU A 66 10.92 9.40 12.39
N TRP A 67 10.99 10.47 11.64
CA TRP A 67 9.86 11.31 11.24
C TRP A 67 8.93 11.76 12.38
N THR A 68 9.46 12.02 13.58
CA THR A 68 8.67 12.31 14.79
C THR A 68 7.66 13.45 14.62
N LYS A 69 8.03 14.51 13.89
CA LYS A 69 7.12 15.64 13.62
C LYS A 69 5.95 15.20 12.75
N TRP A 70 6.23 14.44 11.68
CA TRP A 70 5.19 13.92 10.82
C TRP A 70 4.29 12.91 11.52
N VAL A 71 4.84 12.01 12.34
CA VAL A 71 4.04 11.05 13.14
C VAL A 71 3.05 11.80 14.06
N SER A 72 3.49 12.91 14.68
CA SER A 72 2.59 13.74 15.51
C SER A 72 1.51 14.41 14.67
N LYS A 73 1.85 14.96 13.50
CA LYS A 73 0.91 15.57 12.56
C LYS A 73 -0.08 14.55 11.99
N ALA A 74 0.40 13.38 11.59
CA ALA A 74 -0.44 12.28 11.12
C ALA A 74 -1.50 11.88 12.15
N LYS A 75 -1.11 11.86 13.43
CA LYS A 75 -2.05 11.61 14.54
C LYS A 75 -3.13 12.69 14.63
N GLU A 76 -2.79 13.97 14.45
CA GLU A 76 -3.76 15.07 14.38
C GLU A 76 -4.70 14.94 13.18
N GLU A 77 -4.23 14.34 12.08
CA GLU A 77 -5.01 14.01 10.88
C GLU A 77 -5.88 12.73 11.04
N GLY A 78 -5.85 12.08 12.22
CA GLY A 78 -6.59 10.86 12.51
C GLY A 78 -5.91 9.58 12.06
N LEU A 79 -4.60 9.63 11.75
CA LEU A 79 -3.80 8.46 11.38
C LEU A 79 -3.01 7.96 12.59
N SER A 80 -3.23 6.72 13.00
CA SER A 80 -2.41 6.03 13.99
C SER A 80 -1.37 5.19 13.27
N ILE A 81 -0.11 5.63 13.29
CA ILE A 81 0.98 5.01 12.53
C ILE A 81 2.19 4.69 13.41
N ARG A 82 2.90 3.63 13.04
CA ARG A 82 4.25 3.33 13.51
C ARG A 82 5.23 3.33 12.34
N VAL A 83 6.41 3.87 12.56
CA VAL A 83 7.44 4.01 11.54
C VAL A 83 8.71 3.26 11.93
N GLY A 84 9.41 2.71 10.95
CA GLY A 84 10.61 1.93 11.19
C GLY A 84 11.08 1.19 9.95
N ARG A 85 11.65 0.00 10.18
CA ARG A 85 12.19 -0.82 9.09
C ARG A 85 11.59 -2.23 9.08
N TRP A 86 11.46 -2.78 7.90
CA TRP A 86 11.10 -4.18 7.72
C TRP A 86 12.30 -5.05 8.07
N ASN A 87 12.15 -5.97 9.02
CA ASN A 87 13.22 -6.88 9.45
C ASN A 87 13.43 -8.01 8.42
N ILE A 88 13.93 -7.63 7.26
CA ILE A 88 14.28 -8.47 6.11
C ILE A 88 15.57 -7.94 5.45
N PRO A 89 16.22 -8.70 4.55
CA PRO A 89 17.38 -8.20 3.83
C PRO A 89 17.12 -6.87 3.13
N GLY A 90 17.98 -5.88 3.39
CA GLY A 90 17.86 -4.51 2.87
C GLY A 90 17.18 -3.53 3.82
N GLU A 91 16.51 -4.01 4.86
CA GLU A 91 15.86 -3.20 5.91
C GLU A 91 15.13 -1.95 5.37
N PRO A 92 14.21 -2.12 4.38
CA PRO A 92 13.54 -0.97 3.78
C PRO A 92 12.65 -0.26 4.80
N LEU A 93 12.39 1.03 4.56
CA LEU A 93 11.48 1.83 5.37
C LEU A 93 10.06 1.29 5.33
N VAL A 94 9.39 1.32 6.48
CA VAL A 94 8.00 0.88 6.64
C VAL A 94 7.20 1.87 7.47
N VAL A 95 5.97 2.06 7.05
CA VAL A 95 4.89 2.65 7.85
C VAL A 95 3.83 1.57 8.10
N LEU A 96 3.57 1.25 9.35
CA LEU A 96 2.43 0.43 9.75
C LEU A 96 1.29 1.36 10.18
N VAL A 97 0.07 1.10 9.71
CA VAL A 97 -1.10 1.92 9.99
C VAL A 97 -2.21 1.11 10.66
N ASP A 98 -2.74 1.64 11.76
CA ASP A 98 -3.98 1.13 12.35
C ASP A 98 -5.18 1.64 11.53
N PHE A 99 -5.90 0.73 10.93
CA PHE A 99 -7.04 1.04 10.07
C PHE A 99 -8.40 0.90 10.77
N ASN A 100 -8.42 0.42 12.03
CA ASN A 100 -9.66 0.22 12.77
C ASN A 100 -10.51 1.50 12.93
N PRO A 101 -9.96 2.69 13.14
CA PRO A 101 -10.75 3.92 13.25
C PRO A 101 -11.61 4.21 12.01
N PHE A 102 -11.22 3.74 10.83
CA PHE A 102 -11.92 4.02 9.57
C PHE A 102 -13.21 3.22 9.39
N PHE A 103 -13.44 2.18 10.19
CA PHE A 103 -14.74 1.50 10.22
C PHE A 103 -15.89 2.44 10.59
N ALA A 104 -15.62 3.50 11.35
CA ALA A 104 -16.64 4.48 11.72
C ALA A 104 -17.22 5.26 10.53
N ILE A 105 -16.46 5.35 9.42
CA ILE A 105 -16.86 6.07 8.20
C ILE A 105 -16.96 5.15 6.98
N ARG A 106 -17.01 3.83 7.19
CA ARG A 106 -17.01 2.82 6.12
C ARG A 106 -18.09 3.07 5.07
N ASP A 107 -19.32 3.28 5.50
CA ASP A 107 -20.46 3.43 4.58
C ASP A 107 -20.37 4.74 3.77
N GLU A 108 -19.79 5.79 4.35
CA GLU A 108 -19.48 7.03 3.64
C GLU A 108 -18.42 6.80 2.56
N LEU A 109 -17.37 6.07 2.88
CA LEU A 109 -16.30 5.73 1.92
C LEU A 109 -16.84 4.89 0.76
N TYR A 110 -17.71 3.93 1.04
CA TYR A 110 -18.32 3.09 0.00
C TYR A 110 -19.32 3.87 -0.86
N THR A 111 -20.08 4.77 -0.24
CA THR A 111 -20.94 5.70 -0.99
C THR A 111 -20.12 6.59 -1.92
N GLN A 112 -18.96 7.08 -1.44
CA GLN A 112 -18.07 7.87 -2.27
C GLN A 112 -17.46 7.04 -3.41
N ALA A 113 -17.03 5.80 -3.16
CA ALA A 113 -16.52 4.90 -4.19
C ALA A 113 -17.57 4.61 -5.28
N TRP A 114 -18.82 4.47 -4.89
CA TRP A 114 -19.93 4.36 -5.84
C TRP A 114 -20.11 5.62 -6.68
N ASN A 115 -20.17 6.78 -6.04
CA ASN A 115 -20.39 8.05 -6.73
C ASN A 115 -19.27 8.40 -7.71
N ASP A 116 -18.03 8.13 -7.33
CA ASP A 116 -16.85 8.49 -8.10
C ASP A 116 -16.52 7.46 -9.20
N TYR A 117 -16.70 6.17 -8.91
CA TYR A 117 -16.18 5.08 -9.73
C TYR A 117 -17.20 3.99 -10.08
N GLN A 118 -18.42 4.08 -9.58
CA GLN A 118 -19.48 3.06 -9.71
C GLN A 118 -19.05 1.70 -9.12
N VAL A 119 -18.24 1.73 -8.05
CA VAL A 119 -17.82 0.52 -7.34
C VAL A 119 -18.80 0.22 -6.21
N ASP A 120 -19.64 -0.82 -6.39
CA ASP A 120 -20.54 -1.29 -5.36
C ASP A 120 -19.78 -2.09 -4.29
N SER A 121 -19.67 -1.51 -3.10
CA SER A 121 -18.94 -2.08 -1.97
C SER A 121 -19.84 -2.42 -0.77
N LEU A 122 -21.09 -1.91 -0.74
CA LEU A 122 -22.01 -2.12 0.39
C LEU A 122 -22.46 -3.58 0.54
N HIS A 123 -22.39 -4.36 -0.53
CA HIS A 123 -22.72 -5.78 -0.56
C HIS A 123 -21.49 -6.69 -0.43
N GLY A 124 -20.32 -6.12 -0.13
CA GLY A 124 -19.12 -6.89 0.15
C GLY A 124 -19.32 -7.81 1.38
N TYR A 125 -18.61 -8.94 1.39
CA TYR A 125 -18.72 -9.93 2.47
C TYR A 125 -17.33 -10.46 2.87
N GLY A 126 -17.29 -11.13 4.02
CA GLY A 126 -16.05 -11.71 4.56
C GLY A 126 -15.08 -10.64 5.02
N ASP A 127 -13.84 -10.74 4.58
CA ASP A 127 -12.72 -9.86 4.89
C ASP A 127 -12.65 -8.59 4.03
N TYR A 128 -13.68 -8.33 3.23
CA TYR A 128 -13.72 -7.20 2.30
C TYR A 128 -13.59 -5.85 3.01
N ASP A 129 -14.30 -5.66 4.12
CA ASP A 129 -14.30 -4.41 4.88
C ASP A 129 -12.93 -4.11 5.49
N GLU A 130 -12.29 -5.12 6.12
CA GLU A 130 -10.96 -4.95 6.72
C GLU A 130 -9.93 -4.52 5.67
N ALA A 131 -9.91 -5.21 4.53
CA ALA A 131 -9.02 -4.91 3.43
C ALA A 131 -9.23 -3.49 2.89
N ASN A 132 -10.48 -3.05 2.72
CA ASN A 132 -10.77 -1.71 2.22
C ASN A 132 -10.47 -0.61 3.23
N MET A 133 -10.71 -0.83 4.52
CA MET A 133 -10.32 0.15 5.55
C MET A 133 -8.81 0.30 5.64
N PHE A 134 -8.07 -0.82 5.56
CA PHE A 134 -6.61 -0.74 5.43
C PHE A 134 -6.19 -0.02 4.16
N SER A 135 -6.78 -0.35 3.03
CA SER A 135 -6.49 0.27 1.75
C SER A 135 -6.64 1.78 1.78
N TYR A 136 -7.77 2.25 2.32
CA TYR A 136 -8.02 3.67 2.51
C TYR A 136 -7.01 4.32 3.45
N ALA A 137 -6.73 3.70 4.59
CA ALA A 137 -5.73 4.17 5.54
C ALA A 137 -4.35 4.31 4.89
N ALA A 138 -3.94 3.33 4.07
CA ALA A 138 -2.68 3.39 3.32
C ALA A 138 -2.65 4.58 2.34
N GLY A 139 -3.74 4.83 1.62
CA GLY A 139 -3.87 6.01 0.75
C GLY A 139 -3.75 7.33 1.52
N ARG A 140 -4.35 7.41 2.71
CA ARG A 140 -4.25 8.57 3.61
C ARG A 140 -2.82 8.77 4.13
N VAL A 141 -2.09 7.69 4.41
CA VAL A 141 -0.66 7.75 4.77
C VAL A 141 0.16 8.34 3.63
N VAL A 142 -0.06 7.90 2.39
CA VAL A 142 0.62 8.44 1.20
C VAL A 142 0.34 9.94 1.04
N GLU A 143 -0.91 10.36 1.14
CA GLU A 143 -1.28 11.77 1.05
C GLU A 143 -0.61 12.62 2.13
N SER A 144 -0.67 12.18 3.39
CA SER A 144 -0.08 12.89 4.53
C SER A 144 1.45 13.02 4.38
N PHE A 145 2.12 11.92 4.00
CA PHE A 145 3.57 11.93 3.77
C PHE A 145 3.95 12.84 2.60
N TYR A 146 3.22 12.77 1.49
CA TYR A 146 3.47 13.61 0.33
C TYR A 146 3.39 15.10 0.69
N LYS A 147 2.35 15.50 1.41
CA LYS A 147 2.16 16.89 1.84
C LYS A 147 3.24 17.40 2.80
N GLU A 148 3.88 16.52 3.55
CA GLU A 148 4.93 16.89 4.51
C GLU A 148 6.32 16.94 3.90
N PHE A 149 6.66 15.99 3.03
CA PHE A 149 8.06 15.79 2.60
C PHE A 149 8.31 15.96 1.11
N LEU A 150 7.26 15.93 0.28
CA LEU A 150 7.38 15.90 -1.17
C LEU A 150 6.64 17.10 -1.80
N ASN A 151 6.85 17.31 -3.09
CA ASN A 151 6.19 18.38 -3.83
C ASN A 151 6.07 18.02 -5.33
N ASN A 152 5.48 18.92 -6.13
CA ASN A 152 5.21 18.69 -7.55
C ASN A 152 6.46 18.52 -8.44
N ALA A 153 7.66 18.76 -7.93
CA ALA A 153 8.91 18.50 -8.66
C ALA A 153 9.44 17.07 -8.44
N ASP A 154 8.82 16.32 -7.53
CA ASP A 154 9.18 14.94 -7.24
C ASP A 154 8.39 13.98 -8.13
N ASP A 155 9.10 13.08 -8.83
CA ASP A 155 8.49 11.98 -9.56
C ASP A 155 8.14 10.86 -8.57
N VAL A 156 6.88 10.83 -8.13
CA VAL A 156 6.41 9.91 -7.09
C VAL A 156 5.53 8.83 -7.69
N VAL A 157 5.74 7.59 -7.26
CA VAL A 157 4.93 6.44 -7.64
C VAL A 157 4.30 5.82 -6.39
N TYR A 158 3.02 5.50 -6.46
CA TYR A 158 2.33 4.67 -5.50
C TYR A 158 1.93 3.34 -6.14
N GLN A 159 2.50 2.24 -5.67
CA GLN A 159 2.20 0.89 -6.11
C GLN A 159 1.31 0.17 -5.09
N ALA A 160 0.13 -0.20 -5.52
CA ALA A 160 -0.85 -0.94 -4.74
C ALA A 160 -0.87 -2.42 -5.15
N HIS A 161 -0.74 -3.33 -4.17
CA HIS A 161 -0.65 -4.77 -4.42
C HIS A 161 -1.94 -5.48 -4.05
N GLU A 162 -2.58 -6.08 -5.02
CA GLU A 162 -3.83 -6.84 -4.93
C GLU A 162 -5.07 -6.00 -4.60
N TRP A 163 -6.24 -6.63 -4.74
CA TRP A 163 -7.54 -6.00 -4.47
C TRP A 163 -7.63 -5.36 -3.09
N MET A 164 -6.92 -5.91 -2.11
CA MET A 164 -6.85 -5.41 -0.73
C MET A 164 -6.24 -4.01 -0.60
N THR A 165 -5.71 -3.44 -1.67
CA THR A 165 -5.12 -2.09 -1.69
C THR A 165 -5.70 -1.19 -2.79
N CYS A 166 -6.75 -1.66 -3.47
CA CYS A 166 -7.34 -0.97 -4.62
C CYS A 166 -8.03 0.35 -4.22
N LEU A 167 -8.82 0.36 -3.14
CA LEU A 167 -9.51 1.58 -2.69
C LEU A 167 -8.54 2.71 -2.36
N GLY A 168 -7.38 2.38 -1.77
CA GLY A 168 -6.31 3.35 -1.51
C GLY A 168 -5.69 3.90 -2.78
N ALA A 169 -5.55 3.08 -3.83
CA ALA A 169 -5.08 3.55 -5.14
C ALA A 169 -6.07 4.54 -5.76
N LEU A 170 -7.36 4.25 -5.71
CA LEU A 170 -8.41 5.17 -6.17
C LEU A 170 -8.42 6.47 -5.35
N TYR A 171 -8.25 6.36 -4.04
CA TYR A 171 -8.13 7.51 -3.16
C TYR A 171 -6.96 8.41 -3.53
N VAL A 172 -5.75 7.85 -3.69
CA VAL A 172 -4.54 8.60 -4.06
C VAL A 172 -4.71 9.26 -5.42
N GLN A 173 -5.25 8.55 -6.40
CA GLN A 173 -5.49 9.08 -7.74
C GLN A 173 -6.39 10.33 -7.71
N LYS A 174 -7.36 10.38 -6.81
CA LYS A 174 -8.27 11.53 -6.65
C LYS A 174 -7.68 12.64 -5.80
N SER A 175 -7.07 12.30 -4.66
CA SER A 175 -6.65 13.26 -3.63
C SER A 175 -5.25 13.83 -3.86
N VAL A 176 -4.39 13.09 -4.54
CA VAL A 176 -3.00 13.48 -4.85
C VAL A 176 -2.67 13.11 -6.32
N PRO A 177 -3.34 13.73 -7.31
CA PRO A 177 -3.23 13.36 -8.73
C PRO A 177 -1.82 13.54 -9.32
N GLN A 178 -0.90 14.16 -8.58
CA GLN A 178 0.52 14.29 -8.96
C GLN A 178 1.29 12.97 -8.80
N ILE A 179 0.77 12.04 -8.00
CA ILE A 179 1.38 10.74 -7.77
C ILE A 179 0.92 9.78 -8.88
N ALA A 180 1.86 9.19 -9.60
CA ALA A 180 1.56 8.11 -10.53
C ALA A 180 1.15 6.85 -9.75
N THR A 181 0.00 6.27 -10.09
CA THR A 181 -0.52 5.07 -9.42
C THR A 181 -0.32 3.83 -10.29
N ILE A 182 0.18 2.74 -9.67
CA ILE A 182 0.33 1.42 -10.28
C ILE A 182 -0.47 0.42 -9.45
N PHE A 183 -1.33 -0.34 -10.11
CA PHE A 183 -2.01 -1.48 -9.49
C PHE A 183 -1.39 -2.78 -9.98
N THR A 184 -0.98 -3.63 -9.04
CA THR A 184 -0.37 -4.93 -9.34
C THR A 184 -1.24 -6.05 -8.82
N THR A 185 -1.81 -6.85 -9.71
CA THR A 185 -2.49 -8.09 -9.33
C THR A 185 -1.52 -9.27 -9.37
N HIS A 186 -1.55 -10.11 -8.34
CA HIS A 186 -0.73 -11.32 -8.23
C HIS A 186 -1.51 -12.58 -8.60
N ALA A 187 -2.83 -12.54 -8.43
CA ALA A 187 -3.72 -13.61 -8.85
C ALA A 187 -5.14 -13.08 -9.04
N THR A 188 -5.84 -13.58 -10.04
CA THR A 188 -7.24 -13.28 -10.26
C THR A 188 -8.10 -14.52 -10.06
N SER A 189 -9.34 -14.35 -9.58
CA SER A 189 -10.28 -15.46 -9.44
C SER A 189 -10.52 -16.17 -10.79
N ILE A 190 -10.64 -15.41 -11.87
CA ILE A 190 -10.84 -15.97 -13.21
C ILE A 190 -9.59 -16.72 -13.69
N GLY A 191 -8.38 -16.15 -13.50
CA GLY A 191 -7.13 -16.80 -13.87
C GLY A 191 -6.91 -18.11 -13.10
N ARG A 192 -7.20 -18.11 -11.79
CA ARG A 192 -7.13 -19.33 -10.95
C ARG A 192 -8.16 -20.37 -11.39
N SER A 193 -9.37 -19.97 -11.75
CA SER A 193 -10.42 -20.87 -12.22
C SER A 193 -10.03 -21.52 -13.55
N ILE A 194 -9.50 -20.76 -14.51
CA ILE A 194 -9.05 -21.28 -15.79
C ILE A 194 -7.89 -22.26 -15.61
N ALA A 195 -6.83 -21.82 -14.92
CA ALA A 195 -5.64 -22.64 -14.70
C ALA A 195 -5.93 -23.87 -13.84
N GLY A 196 -6.72 -23.75 -12.77
CA GLY A 196 -7.11 -24.84 -11.87
C GLY A 196 -7.97 -25.91 -12.55
N ASN A 197 -8.67 -25.58 -13.63
CA ASN A 197 -9.44 -26.52 -14.44
C ASN A 197 -8.64 -27.05 -15.65
N GLY A 198 -7.34 -26.81 -15.72
CA GLY A 198 -6.47 -27.28 -16.81
C GLY A 198 -6.79 -26.67 -18.17
N LYS A 199 -7.47 -25.52 -18.20
CA LYS A 199 -7.80 -24.83 -19.43
C LYS A 199 -6.64 -23.94 -19.88
N PRO A 200 -6.37 -23.84 -21.21
CA PRO A 200 -5.28 -23.02 -21.73
C PRO A 200 -5.61 -21.53 -21.61
N LEU A 201 -5.04 -20.86 -20.62
CA LEU A 201 -5.30 -19.45 -20.34
C LEU A 201 -4.87 -18.56 -21.53
N TYR A 202 -3.71 -18.84 -22.11
CA TYR A 202 -3.12 -17.97 -23.14
C TYR A 202 -3.68 -18.16 -24.54
N ASP A 203 -4.33 -19.27 -24.81
CA ASP A 203 -4.90 -19.58 -26.16
C ASP A 203 -6.17 -18.80 -26.46
N TYR A 204 -6.77 -18.15 -25.46
CA TYR A 204 -8.05 -17.42 -25.57
C TYR A 204 -7.93 -15.93 -25.17
N LEU A 205 -6.74 -15.36 -25.29
CA LEU A 205 -6.52 -13.93 -24.97
C LEU A 205 -6.85 -12.97 -26.12
N TRP A 206 -7.35 -13.48 -27.24
CA TRP A 206 -7.69 -12.71 -28.47
C TRP A 206 -9.19 -12.56 -28.65
#